data_497466a74374aa1d5b829bec6dd8bc5a
#
_entry.id   497466a74374aa1d5b829bec6dd8bc5a
#
_cell.length_a   1.000
_cell.length_b   1.000
_cell.length_c   1.000
_cell.angle_alpha   90.00
_cell.angle_beta   90.00
_cell.angle_gamma   90.00
#
_symmetry.space_group_name_H-M   'P 1'
#
loop_
_entity.id
_entity.type
_entity.pdbx_description
1 polymer ?
#
loop_
_entity_poly.entity_id
_entity_poly.type
_entity_poly.pdbx_seq_one_letter_code
_entity_poly.pdbx_strand_id
1 'polypeptide(L)'
;SSIKPLTYAIALENGKSPSSIIDDSPITYRSLGSPPYSPKNYDGKFHGKVTLRESLASSYNVPAVKTLAEIGVSNMLDKAELMGIDTWQDRSRFGLSLTLGGGEVKMTDMAELYSSFANQGKTTSLNPILEIKNYKGEILYRNTCVLDNKGCPQNKTLSPKVAYQISDILSDNQARTPAFGPRSVLHIPNQQVAVKTGTTNNLRDNWTIGYTT
;
A
#
# COMPACT_ATOMS: atom_id res chain seq x y z
N SER A 1 4.69 -3.58 -6.26
CA SER A 1 4.85 -2.12 -5.95
C SER A 1 3.59 -1.45 -5.42
N SER A 2 2.39 -1.97 -5.68
CA SER A 2 1.14 -1.44 -5.10
C SER A 2 1.09 -1.50 -3.57
N ILE A 3 1.92 -2.34 -2.95
CA ILE A 3 2.03 -2.46 -1.48
C ILE A 3 2.89 -1.36 -0.82
N LYS A 4 3.65 -0.56 -1.57
CA LYS A 4 4.53 0.49 -1.02
C LYS A 4 3.84 1.47 -0.07
N PRO A 5 2.56 1.89 -0.29
CA PRO A 5 1.89 2.78 0.65
C PRO A 5 1.88 2.25 2.09
N LEU A 6 1.79 0.93 2.29
CA LEU A 6 1.89 0.33 3.62
C LEU A 6 3.26 0.58 4.27
N THR A 7 4.35 0.35 3.53
CA THR A 7 5.71 0.60 4.02
C THR A 7 5.89 2.05 4.47
N TYR A 8 5.44 2.99 3.65
CA TYR A 8 5.57 4.42 3.97
C TYR A 8 4.60 4.88 5.06
N ALA A 9 3.42 4.26 5.17
CA ALA A 9 2.49 4.54 6.28
C ALA A 9 3.13 4.19 7.64
N ILE A 10 3.81 3.04 7.74
CA ILE A 10 4.53 2.65 8.95
C ILE A 10 5.67 3.64 9.24
N ALA A 11 6.42 4.05 8.23
CA ALA A 11 7.50 5.02 8.41
C ALA A 11 6.98 6.39 8.90
N LEU A 12 5.81 6.82 8.42
CA LEU A 12 5.14 8.05 8.89
C LEU A 12 4.61 7.89 10.33
N GLU A 13 4.08 6.73 10.71
CA GLU A 13 3.71 6.44 12.11
C GLU A 13 4.92 6.45 13.04
N ASN A 14 6.08 6.02 12.55
CA ASN A 14 7.36 6.03 13.29
C ASN A 14 8.04 7.41 13.31
N GLY A 15 7.33 8.48 12.91
CA GLY A 15 7.80 9.86 13.05
C GLY A 15 8.47 10.47 11.81
N LYS A 16 8.57 9.74 10.69
CA LYS A 16 8.94 10.39 9.43
C LYS A 16 7.84 11.36 8.96
N SER A 17 8.22 12.26 8.08
CA SER A 17 7.30 13.20 7.42
C SER A 17 7.38 13.06 5.90
N PRO A 18 6.40 13.56 5.14
CA PRO A 18 6.47 13.60 3.68
C PRO A 18 7.73 14.27 3.13
N SER A 19 8.32 15.20 3.88
CA SER A 19 9.57 15.91 3.53
C SER A 19 10.85 15.21 4.01
N SER A 20 10.75 14.09 4.75
CA SER A 20 11.93 13.32 5.17
C SER A 20 12.73 12.86 3.97
N ILE A 21 14.03 13.10 4.01
CA ILE A 21 14.95 12.73 2.92
C ILE A 21 15.32 11.26 3.02
N ILE A 22 15.26 10.59 1.89
CA ILE A 22 15.72 9.21 1.69
C ILE A 22 16.77 9.25 0.59
N ASP A 23 17.90 8.58 0.81
CA ASP A 23 18.98 8.53 -0.16
C ASP A 23 18.72 7.40 -1.18
N ASP A 24 18.41 7.77 -2.42
CA ASP A 24 18.26 6.84 -3.55
C ASP A 24 19.62 6.62 -4.22
N SER A 25 20.47 5.84 -3.57
CA SER A 25 21.80 5.44 -4.04
C SER A 25 21.98 3.92 -4.01
N PRO A 26 22.95 3.36 -4.72
CA PRO A 26 23.24 1.94 -4.72
C PRO A 26 23.41 1.39 -3.31
N ILE A 27 22.81 0.24 -3.05
CA ILE A 27 22.95 -0.48 -1.78
C ILE A 27 22.87 -1.99 -2.02
N THR A 28 23.62 -2.74 -1.21
CA THR A 28 23.58 -4.21 -1.22
C THR A 28 23.34 -4.72 0.19
N TYR A 29 22.27 -5.46 0.37
CA TYR A 29 21.97 -6.17 1.62
C TYR A 29 22.54 -7.58 1.57
N ARG A 30 23.15 -8.03 2.67
CA ARG A 30 23.73 -9.36 2.81
C ARG A 30 23.09 -10.04 4.02
N SER A 31 22.60 -11.26 3.84
CA SER A 31 22.09 -12.11 4.91
C SER A 31 22.76 -13.46 4.83
N LEU A 32 23.02 -14.08 5.98
CA LEU A 32 23.60 -15.43 6.02
C LEU A 32 22.67 -16.42 5.29
N GLY A 33 23.26 -17.25 4.42
CA GLY A 33 22.52 -18.26 3.68
C GLY A 33 21.68 -17.76 2.49
N SER A 34 21.73 -16.47 2.15
CA SER A 34 21.00 -15.91 1.02
C SER A 34 21.91 -15.16 0.06
N PRO A 35 21.61 -15.14 -1.25
CA PRO A 35 22.34 -14.31 -2.20
C PRO A 35 22.26 -12.83 -1.82
N PRO A 36 23.30 -12.02 -2.12
CA PRO A 36 23.24 -10.58 -1.95
C PRO A 36 22.09 -9.95 -2.68
N TYR A 37 21.34 -9.06 -2.03
CA TYR A 37 20.19 -8.36 -2.61
C TYR A 37 20.53 -6.91 -2.88
N SER A 38 20.54 -6.52 -4.17
CA SER A 38 20.81 -5.17 -4.65
C SER A 38 19.60 -4.64 -5.42
N PRO A 39 18.70 -3.88 -4.78
CA PRO A 39 17.52 -3.33 -5.46
C PRO A 39 17.91 -2.30 -6.51
N LYS A 40 17.14 -2.22 -7.59
CA LYS A 40 17.27 -1.21 -8.64
C LYS A 40 15.92 -0.52 -8.87
N ASN A 41 15.95 0.74 -9.24
CA ASN A 41 14.77 1.44 -9.73
C ASN A 41 14.35 0.91 -11.11
N TYR A 42 13.09 1.14 -11.46
CA TYR A 42 12.52 0.63 -12.71
C TYR A 42 13.23 1.21 -13.96
N ASP A 43 13.63 2.48 -13.90
CA ASP A 43 14.37 3.18 -14.94
C ASP A 43 15.89 2.88 -14.94
N GLY A 44 16.35 2.05 -14.00
CA GLY A 44 17.75 1.69 -13.83
C GLY A 44 18.64 2.80 -13.26
N LYS A 45 18.08 3.95 -12.88
CA LYS A 45 18.82 5.11 -12.38
C LYS A 45 18.70 5.24 -10.85
N PHE A 46 19.60 6.05 -10.29
CA PHE A 46 19.54 6.50 -8.90
C PHE A 46 19.36 8.02 -8.88
N HIS A 47 18.49 8.51 -7.98
CA HIS A 47 18.05 9.91 -7.99
C HIS A 47 18.66 10.74 -6.85
N GLY A 48 19.55 10.12 -6.04
CA GLY A 48 20.21 10.81 -4.94
C GLY A 48 19.25 11.10 -3.77
N LYS A 49 19.31 12.29 -3.22
CA LYS A 49 18.45 12.69 -2.10
C LYS A 49 17.05 13.04 -2.61
N VAL A 50 16.08 12.20 -2.30
CA VAL A 50 14.66 12.39 -2.62
C VAL A 50 13.82 12.47 -1.36
N THR A 51 12.68 13.15 -1.42
CA THR A 51 11.76 13.17 -0.30
C THR A 51 10.96 11.86 -0.22
N LEU A 52 10.41 11.54 0.95
CA LEU A 52 9.46 10.44 1.11
C LEU A 52 8.28 10.59 0.15
N ARG A 53 7.77 11.82 -0.01
CA ARG A 53 6.70 12.16 -0.97
C ARG A 53 7.06 11.75 -2.40
N GLU A 54 8.19 12.23 -2.91
CA GLU A 54 8.66 11.85 -4.26
C GLU A 54 8.88 10.36 -4.40
N SER A 55 9.48 9.73 -3.40
CA SER A 55 9.79 8.30 -3.39
C SER A 55 8.52 7.43 -3.55
N LEU A 56 7.46 7.77 -2.82
CA LEU A 56 6.19 7.04 -2.91
C LEU A 56 5.43 7.39 -4.18
N ALA A 57 5.29 8.67 -4.51
CA ALA A 57 4.55 9.15 -5.67
C ALA A 57 5.17 8.67 -6.99
N SER A 58 6.50 8.75 -7.12
CA SER A 58 7.28 8.27 -8.26
C SER A 58 7.54 6.76 -8.22
N SER A 59 7.12 6.08 -7.14
CA SER A 59 7.25 4.63 -7.00
C SER A 59 8.68 4.10 -7.06
N TYR A 60 9.68 4.87 -6.60
CA TYR A 60 11.06 4.42 -6.56
C TYR A 60 11.23 3.16 -5.71
N ASN A 61 12.08 2.24 -6.17
CA ASN A 61 12.27 0.95 -5.51
C ASN A 61 13.29 1.02 -4.39
N VAL A 62 14.44 1.63 -4.65
CA VAL A 62 15.55 1.69 -3.68
C VAL A 62 15.14 2.42 -2.40
N PRO A 63 14.49 3.60 -2.46
CA PRO A 63 13.97 4.26 -1.26
C PRO A 63 12.96 3.41 -0.49
N ALA A 64 12.07 2.69 -1.18
CA ALA A 64 11.09 1.81 -0.53
C ALA A 64 11.77 0.65 0.22
N VAL A 65 12.79 0.03 -0.39
CA VAL A 65 13.55 -1.06 0.24
C VAL A 65 14.36 -0.54 1.43
N LYS A 66 15.01 0.63 1.32
CA LYS A 66 15.71 1.27 2.45
C LYS A 66 14.74 1.58 3.60
N THR A 67 13.57 2.10 3.28
CA THR A 67 12.51 2.36 4.27
C THR A 67 12.06 1.07 4.95
N LEU A 68 11.84 -0.03 4.18
CA LEU A 68 11.48 -1.31 4.78
C LEU A 68 12.60 -1.87 5.66
N ALA A 69 13.87 -1.72 5.25
CA ALA A 69 15.01 -2.15 6.08
C ALA A 69 15.07 -1.40 7.42
N GLU A 70 14.68 -0.12 7.42
CA GLU A 70 14.64 0.71 8.63
C GLU A 70 13.47 0.34 9.55
N ILE A 71 12.26 0.18 9.01
CA ILE A 71 11.07 -0.15 9.81
C ILE A 71 11.01 -1.62 10.23
N GLY A 72 11.69 -2.50 9.50
CA GLY A 72 11.69 -3.95 9.72
C GLY A 72 10.58 -4.71 8.99
N VAL A 73 10.92 -5.87 8.43
CA VAL A 73 9.96 -6.74 7.70
C VAL A 73 8.86 -7.23 8.63
N SER A 74 9.17 -7.60 9.88
CA SER A 74 8.17 -8.07 10.85
C SER A 74 7.09 -7.02 11.09
N ASN A 75 7.49 -5.76 11.31
CA ASN A 75 6.54 -4.66 11.52
C ASN A 75 5.62 -4.44 10.29
N MET A 76 6.14 -4.65 9.08
CA MET A 76 5.31 -4.60 7.87
C MET A 76 4.32 -5.75 7.82
N LEU A 77 4.72 -6.96 8.20
CA LEU A 77 3.84 -8.14 8.24
C LEU A 77 2.73 -7.97 9.29
N ASP A 78 3.09 -7.52 10.50
CA ASP A 78 2.11 -7.26 11.57
C ASP A 78 1.08 -6.21 11.16
N LYS A 79 1.54 -5.10 10.55
CA LYS A 79 0.65 -4.04 10.08
C LYS A 79 -0.22 -4.51 8.91
N ALA A 80 0.32 -5.32 8.00
CA ALA A 80 -0.42 -5.89 6.87
C ALA A 80 -1.58 -6.77 7.35
N GLU A 81 -1.33 -7.64 8.32
CA GLU A 81 -2.35 -8.51 8.93
C GLU A 81 -3.46 -7.68 9.58
N LEU A 82 -3.10 -6.64 10.35
CA LEU A 82 -4.07 -5.72 10.95
C LEU A 82 -4.91 -4.97 9.89
N MET A 83 -4.38 -4.76 8.70
CA MET A 83 -5.04 -4.05 7.59
C MET A 83 -5.70 -5.00 6.57
N GLY A 84 -5.88 -6.28 6.90
CA GLY A 84 -6.68 -7.23 6.14
C GLY A 84 -5.91 -8.17 5.21
N ILE A 85 -4.56 -8.15 5.19
CA ILE A 85 -3.79 -9.12 4.40
C ILE A 85 -3.64 -10.43 5.18
N ASP A 86 -4.34 -11.48 4.76
CA ASP A 86 -4.35 -12.79 5.42
C ASP A 86 -3.43 -13.83 4.75
N THR A 87 -2.86 -13.50 3.59
CA THR A 87 -2.08 -14.45 2.77
C THR A 87 -0.63 -14.63 3.22
N TRP A 88 -0.12 -13.80 4.14
CA TRP A 88 1.29 -13.81 4.57
C TRP A 88 1.54 -14.58 5.86
N GLN A 89 0.97 -15.79 5.97
CA GLN A 89 1.06 -16.62 7.19
C GLN A 89 2.46 -17.18 7.43
N ASP A 90 3.14 -17.67 6.39
CA ASP A 90 4.54 -18.11 6.49
C ASP A 90 5.48 -16.90 6.39
N ARG A 91 5.73 -16.29 7.51
CA ARG A 91 6.54 -15.05 7.64
C ARG A 91 8.02 -15.25 7.27
N SER A 92 8.52 -16.49 7.35
CA SER A 92 9.93 -16.81 7.06
C SER A 92 10.30 -16.63 5.58
N ARG A 93 9.31 -16.63 4.68
CA ARG A 93 9.46 -16.46 3.23
C ARG A 93 9.81 -15.03 2.82
N PHE A 94 9.57 -14.04 3.68
CA PHE A 94 9.59 -12.64 3.29
C PHE A 94 10.84 -11.91 3.74
N GLY A 95 11.39 -11.13 2.82
CA GLY A 95 12.53 -10.25 3.02
C GLY A 95 12.24 -8.85 2.50
N LEU A 96 13.30 -8.08 2.26
CA LEU A 96 13.20 -6.68 1.84
C LEU A 96 12.52 -6.46 0.48
N SER A 97 12.41 -7.49 -0.36
CA SER A 97 11.65 -7.44 -1.61
C SER A 97 10.12 -7.35 -1.40
N LEU A 98 9.64 -7.59 -0.18
CA LEU A 98 8.21 -7.54 0.15
C LEU A 98 7.59 -6.18 -0.20
N THR A 99 8.26 -5.06 0.08
CA THR A 99 7.78 -3.72 -0.28
C THR A 99 7.65 -3.49 -1.79
N LEU A 100 8.34 -4.30 -2.60
CA LEU A 100 8.24 -4.26 -4.05
C LEU A 100 7.14 -5.15 -4.63
N GLY A 101 6.50 -5.96 -3.78
CA GLY A 101 5.47 -6.93 -4.16
C GLY A 101 5.99 -8.36 -4.24
N GLY A 102 6.99 -8.72 -3.41
CA GLY A 102 7.53 -10.07 -3.32
C GLY A 102 6.64 -11.07 -2.57
N GLY A 103 5.43 -10.69 -2.20
CA GLY A 103 4.42 -11.57 -1.58
C GLY A 103 3.12 -11.53 -2.37
N GLU A 104 2.54 -12.70 -2.61
CA GLU A 104 1.23 -12.82 -3.24
C GLU A 104 0.15 -12.26 -2.29
N VAL A 105 -0.79 -11.47 -2.85
CA VAL A 105 -1.89 -10.86 -2.10
C VAL A 105 -3.17 -11.00 -2.92
N LYS A 106 -4.28 -11.32 -2.28
CA LYS A 106 -5.58 -11.31 -2.93
C LYS A 106 -5.99 -9.87 -3.29
N MET A 107 -6.76 -9.72 -4.36
CA MET A 107 -7.32 -8.41 -4.75
C MET A 107 -8.22 -7.84 -3.65
N THR A 108 -8.97 -8.69 -2.97
CA THR A 108 -9.82 -8.33 -1.83
C THR A 108 -9.02 -7.73 -0.68
N ASP A 109 -7.90 -8.36 -0.31
CA ASP A 109 -7.05 -7.90 0.78
C ASP A 109 -6.42 -6.54 0.45
N MET A 110 -6.02 -6.34 -0.81
CA MET A 110 -5.55 -5.03 -1.28
C MET A 110 -6.65 -3.98 -1.23
N ALA A 111 -7.91 -4.34 -1.54
CA ALA A 111 -9.04 -3.43 -1.42
C ALA A 111 -9.30 -3.04 0.03
N GLU A 112 -9.24 -3.99 0.98
CA GLU A 112 -9.35 -3.70 2.41
C GLU A 112 -8.24 -2.76 2.89
N LEU A 113 -6.98 -3.05 2.53
CA LEU A 113 -5.84 -2.21 2.87
C LEU A 113 -6.01 -0.79 2.35
N TYR A 114 -6.39 -0.61 1.09
CA TYR A 114 -6.57 0.71 0.50
C TYR A 114 -7.80 1.44 1.05
N SER A 115 -8.86 0.70 1.39
CA SER A 115 -10.03 1.28 2.04
C SER A 115 -9.70 1.93 3.38
N SER A 116 -8.69 1.42 4.09
CA SER A 116 -8.25 2.01 5.35
C SER A 116 -7.65 3.41 5.15
N PHE A 117 -6.91 3.64 4.06
CA PHE A 117 -6.43 4.98 3.73
C PHE A 117 -7.58 5.94 3.40
N ALA A 118 -8.56 5.48 2.61
CA ALA A 118 -9.75 6.26 2.28
C ALA A 118 -10.61 6.57 3.52
N ASN A 119 -10.63 5.67 4.50
CA ASN A 119 -11.48 5.72 5.68
C ASN A 119 -10.72 6.18 6.95
N GLN A 120 -9.83 7.17 6.80
CA GLN A 120 -9.12 7.81 7.92
C GLN A 120 -8.38 6.82 8.85
N GLY A 121 -7.84 5.75 8.28
CA GLY A 121 -7.06 4.74 8.99
C GLY A 121 -7.90 3.65 9.66
N LYS A 122 -9.17 3.53 9.31
CA LYS A 122 -10.05 2.48 9.81
C LYS A 122 -10.25 1.40 8.76
N THR A 123 -9.95 0.17 9.11
CA THR A 123 -10.17 -1.01 8.27
C THR A 123 -11.53 -1.63 8.55
N THR A 124 -12.23 -2.00 7.51
CA THR A 124 -13.51 -2.72 7.57
C THR A 124 -13.38 -3.96 6.72
N SER A 125 -13.67 -5.13 7.29
CA SER A 125 -13.63 -6.38 6.55
C SER A 125 -14.70 -6.41 5.46
N LEU A 126 -14.31 -6.88 4.27
CA LEU A 126 -15.22 -7.07 3.16
C LEU A 126 -16.21 -8.20 3.47
N ASN A 127 -17.48 -7.92 3.30
CA ASN A 127 -18.54 -8.92 3.37
C ASN A 127 -19.41 -8.83 2.10
N PRO A 128 -19.23 -9.75 1.14
CA PRO A 128 -19.96 -9.71 -0.12
C PRO A 128 -21.41 -10.18 0.00
N ILE A 129 -21.78 -10.83 1.13
CA ILE A 129 -23.12 -11.37 1.32
C ILE A 129 -23.97 -10.35 2.09
N LEU A 130 -24.96 -9.80 1.43
CA LEU A 130 -25.89 -8.86 2.06
C LEU A 130 -27.07 -9.57 2.72
N GLU A 131 -27.63 -10.58 2.06
CA GLU A 131 -28.76 -11.34 2.58
C GLU A 131 -28.79 -12.76 2.00
N ILE A 132 -29.20 -13.74 2.81
CA ILE A 132 -29.46 -15.11 2.38
C ILE A 132 -30.91 -15.42 2.74
N LYS A 133 -31.69 -15.92 1.77
CA LYS A 133 -33.06 -16.39 1.95
C LYS A 133 -33.16 -17.88 1.60
N ASN A 134 -34.06 -18.59 2.27
CA ASN A 134 -34.44 -19.93 1.83
C ASN A 134 -35.46 -19.86 0.67
N TYR A 135 -35.86 -21.02 0.16
CA TYR A 135 -36.83 -21.14 -0.96
C TYR A 135 -38.23 -20.63 -0.61
N LYS A 136 -38.56 -20.42 0.66
CA LYS A 136 -39.85 -19.85 1.13
C LYS A 136 -39.78 -18.34 1.31
N GLY A 137 -38.58 -17.72 1.08
CA GLY A 137 -38.37 -16.29 1.27
C GLY A 137 -38.00 -15.90 2.69
N GLU A 138 -37.82 -16.86 3.62
CA GLU A 138 -37.41 -16.58 4.99
C GLU A 138 -35.93 -16.18 5.02
N ILE A 139 -35.62 -15.12 5.77
CA ILE A 139 -34.25 -14.59 5.89
C ILE A 139 -33.44 -15.50 6.82
N LEU A 140 -32.40 -16.15 6.29
CA LEU A 140 -31.46 -16.96 7.05
C LEU A 140 -30.25 -16.15 7.54
N TYR A 141 -29.86 -15.13 6.79
CA TYR A 141 -28.79 -14.20 7.12
C TYR A 141 -29.10 -12.81 6.57
N ARG A 142 -28.74 -11.79 7.33
CA ARG A 142 -28.85 -10.39 6.89
C ARG A 142 -27.69 -9.58 7.45
N ASN A 143 -26.97 -8.90 6.57
CA ASN A 143 -25.91 -7.96 6.96
C ASN A 143 -26.52 -6.65 7.44
N THR A 144 -26.86 -6.58 8.70
CA THR A 144 -27.56 -5.43 9.29
C THR A 144 -26.70 -4.18 9.38
N CYS A 145 -25.39 -4.31 9.44
CA CYS A 145 -24.51 -3.12 9.49
C CYS A 145 -24.53 -2.32 8.18
N VAL A 146 -24.71 -3.00 7.04
CA VAL A 146 -24.82 -2.37 5.73
C VAL A 146 -26.27 -1.99 5.43
N LEU A 147 -27.19 -2.96 5.53
CA LEU A 147 -28.57 -2.79 5.09
C LEU A 147 -29.40 -1.84 5.98
N ASP A 148 -29.08 -1.79 7.27
CA ASP A 148 -29.81 -0.93 8.23
C ASP A 148 -29.04 0.37 8.55
N ASN A 149 -27.97 0.70 7.81
CA ASN A 149 -27.12 1.88 8.03
C ASN A 149 -26.59 2.02 9.47
N LYS A 150 -26.41 0.90 10.18
CA LYS A 150 -25.90 0.88 11.56
C LYS A 150 -24.39 1.06 11.65
N GLY A 151 -23.71 1.09 10.51
CA GLY A 151 -22.25 1.10 10.40
C GLY A 151 -21.66 -0.29 10.72
N CYS A 152 -20.72 -0.74 9.90
CA CYS A 152 -20.02 -2.00 10.14
C CYS A 152 -18.88 -1.82 11.15
N PRO A 153 -18.52 -2.87 11.91
CA PRO A 153 -17.37 -2.82 12.79
C PRO A 153 -16.12 -2.37 12.05
N GLN A 154 -15.37 -1.46 12.64
CA GLN A 154 -14.16 -0.88 12.08
C GLN A 154 -13.01 -0.99 13.08
N ASN A 155 -11.86 -1.45 12.63
CA ASN A 155 -10.64 -1.48 13.42
C ASN A 155 -9.77 -0.27 13.07
N LYS A 156 -9.34 0.49 14.07
CA LYS A 156 -8.38 1.57 13.87
C LYS A 156 -7.00 0.96 13.66
N THR A 157 -6.49 0.99 12.43
CA THR A 157 -5.22 0.37 12.05
C THR A 157 -4.12 1.39 11.77
N LEU A 158 -4.49 2.63 11.42
CA LEU A 158 -3.60 3.77 11.22
C LEU A 158 -4.14 5.01 11.91
N SER A 159 -3.29 5.99 12.16
CA SER A 159 -3.77 7.32 12.56
C SER A 159 -4.43 8.04 11.38
N PRO A 160 -5.49 8.85 11.62
CA PRO A 160 -6.10 9.66 10.55
C PRO A 160 -5.10 10.57 9.85
N LYS A 161 -4.12 11.09 10.58
CA LYS A 161 -3.03 11.92 10.05
C LYS A 161 -2.21 11.17 8.99
N VAL A 162 -1.82 9.93 9.29
CA VAL A 162 -1.03 9.11 8.37
C VAL A 162 -1.86 8.69 7.15
N ALA A 163 -3.12 8.30 7.34
CA ALA A 163 -4.03 7.98 6.24
C ALA A 163 -4.18 9.17 5.29
N TYR A 164 -4.38 10.39 5.84
CA TYR A 164 -4.42 11.62 5.05
C TYR A 164 -3.10 11.87 4.30
N GLN A 165 -1.94 11.74 4.96
CA GLN A 165 -0.64 11.97 4.31
C GLN A 165 -0.39 11.00 3.15
N ILE A 166 -0.77 9.72 3.29
CA ILE A 166 -0.68 8.73 2.20
C ILE A 166 -1.61 9.13 1.05
N SER A 167 -2.86 9.48 1.34
CA SER A 167 -3.85 9.91 0.33
C SER A 167 -3.37 11.16 -0.42
N ASP A 168 -2.85 12.13 0.30
CA ASP A 168 -2.31 13.38 -0.26
C ASP A 168 -1.11 13.11 -1.18
N ILE A 169 -0.16 12.27 -0.77
CA ILE A 169 0.99 11.88 -1.61
C ILE A 169 0.52 11.12 -2.87
N LEU A 170 -0.43 10.21 -2.73
CA LEU A 170 -0.91 9.39 -3.84
C LEU A 170 -1.81 10.17 -4.82
N SER A 171 -2.33 11.32 -4.44
CA SER A 171 -3.07 12.25 -5.32
C SER A 171 -2.19 13.34 -5.95
N ASP A 172 -0.94 13.49 -5.49
CA ASP A 172 -0.02 14.55 -5.91
C ASP A 172 0.59 14.24 -7.30
N ASN A 173 0.00 14.83 -8.35
CA ASN A 173 0.51 14.66 -9.71
C ASN A 173 1.87 15.33 -9.92
N GLN A 174 2.18 16.39 -9.18
CA GLN A 174 3.47 17.06 -9.28
C GLN A 174 4.59 16.15 -8.72
N ALA A 175 4.38 15.55 -7.56
CA ALA A 175 5.33 14.65 -6.93
C ALA A 175 5.60 13.37 -7.76
N ARG A 176 4.63 12.91 -8.58
CA ARG A 176 4.83 11.75 -9.46
C ARG A 176 5.43 12.10 -10.83
N THR A 177 5.48 13.39 -11.18
CA THR A 177 5.97 13.85 -12.49
C THR A 177 7.35 13.30 -12.88
N PRO A 178 8.33 13.16 -11.97
CA PRO A 178 9.65 12.63 -12.35
C PRO A 178 9.60 11.23 -12.98
N ALA A 179 8.68 10.36 -12.54
CA ALA A 179 8.57 9.00 -13.06
C ALA A 179 7.46 8.81 -14.10
N PHE A 180 6.37 9.59 -14.03
CA PHE A 180 5.18 9.39 -14.86
C PHE A 180 4.91 10.53 -15.85
N GLY A 181 5.72 11.59 -15.81
CA GLY A 181 5.51 12.80 -16.60
C GLY A 181 4.34 13.66 -16.10
N PRO A 182 4.31 14.95 -16.52
CA PRO A 182 3.31 15.92 -16.05
C PRO A 182 1.89 15.62 -16.57
N ARG A 183 1.75 14.90 -17.67
CA ARG A 183 0.48 14.48 -18.29
C ARG A 183 0.18 13.01 -18.01
N SER A 184 0.42 12.56 -16.78
CA SER A 184 0.15 11.20 -16.37
C SER A 184 -1.34 10.87 -16.51
N VAL A 185 -1.67 9.69 -17.06
CA VAL A 185 -3.05 9.15 -17.11
C VAL A 185 -3.63 8.86 -15.74
N LEU A 186 -2.81 8.87 -14.69
CA LEU A 186 -3.24 8.73 -13.29
C LEU A 186 -3.83 10.04 -12.72
N HIS A 187 -3.69 11.15 -13.45
CA HIS A 187 -4.31 12.43 -13.11
C HIS A 187 -5.67 12.54 -13.76
N ILE A 188 -6.73 12.50 -12.96
CA ILE A 188 -8.11 12.67 -13.43
C ILE A 188 -8.49 14.14 -13.23
N PRO A 189 -8.78 14.89 -14.30
CA PRO A 189 -9.16 16.29 -14.18
C PRO A 189 -10.39 16.47 -13.30
N ASN A 190 -10.36 17.50 -12.44
CA ASN A 190 -11.45 17.87 -11.53
C ASN A 190 -11.81 16.81 -10.47
N GLN A 191 -10.95 15.81 -10.26
CA GLN A 191 -11.13 14.81 -9.20
C GLN A 191 -9.81 14.58 -8.45
N GLN A 192 -9.87 14.59 -7.14
CA GLN A 192 -8.74 14.19 -6.31
C GLN A 192 -8.81 12.67 -6.10
N VAL A 193 -7.97 11.95 -6.82
CA VAL A 193 -7.90 10.48 -6.74
C VAL A 193 -6.51 10.07 -6.26
N ALA A 194 -6.46 9.38 -5.16
CA ALA A 194 -5.24 8.74 -4.68
C ALA A 194 -5.00 7.46 -5.48
N VAL A 195 -3.88 7.35 -6.20
CA VAL A 195 -3.61 6.26 -7.14
C VAL A 195 -2.22 5.69 -6.95
N LYS A 196 -2.11 4.36 -6.96
CA LYS A 196 -0.83 3.65 -6.97
C LYS A 196 -0.81 2.55 -8.01
N THR A 197 0.22 2.56 -8.83
CA THR A 197 0.50 1.48 -9.78
C THR A 197 1.38 0.40 -9.15
N GLY A 198 1.29 -0.81 -9.67
CA GLY A 198 2.16 -1.92 -9.34
C GLY A 198 2.43 -2.77 -10.57
N THR A 199 3.69 -3.06 -10.83
CA THR A 199 4.12 -3.97 -11.88
C THR A 199 5.01 -5.02 -11.25
N THR A 200 4.69 -6.29 -11.49
CA THR A 200 5.52 -7.41 -11.02
C THR A 200 6.68 -7.66 -11.98
N ASN A 201 7.68 -8.43 -11.50
CA ASN A 201 8.78 -8.86 -12.35
C ASN A 201 8.25 -9.59 -13.59
N ASN A 202 8.92 -9.37 -14.72
CA ASN A 202 8.55 -9.93 -16.03
C ASN A 202 7.16 -9.53 -16.53
N LEU A 203 6.60 -8.40 -16.03
CA LEU A 203 5.31 -7.84 -16.46
C LEU A 203 4.12 -8.83 -16.33
N ARG A 204 4.20 -9.78 -15.39
CA ARG A 204 3.15 -10.80 -15.22
C ARG A 204 1.85 -10.20 -14.72
N ASP A 205 1.94 -9.23 -13.80
CA ASP A 205 0.78 -8.52 -13.25
C ASP A 205 1.00 -7.02 -13.32
N ASN A 206 0.00 -6.32 -13.82
CA ASN A 206 -0.08 -4.86 -13.80
C ASN A 206 -1.32 -4.44 -13.02
N TRP A 207 -1.11 -3.72 -11.94
CA TRP A 207 -2.18 -3.25 -11.07
C TRP A 207 -2.20 -1.73 -11.04
N THR A 208 -3.40 -1.19 -11.01
CA THR A 208 -3.66 0.20 -10.66
C THR A 208 -4.79 0.20 -9.63
N ILE A 209 -4.50 0.68 -8.44
CA ILE A 209 -5.48 0.79 -7.36
C ILE A 209 -5.61 2.27 -7.03
N GLY A 210 -6.84 2.74 -6.97
CA GLY A 210 -7.16 4.12 -6.64
C GLY A 210 -8.42 4.22 -5.79
N TYR A 211 -8.54 5.35 -5.09
CA TYR A 211 -9.72 5.69 -4.28
C TYR A 211 -9.88 7.21 -4.22
N THR A 212 -11.09 7.62 -3.93
CA THR A 212 -11.44 9.00 -3.53
C THR A 212 -11.70 9.04 -2.03
N THR A 213 -11.50 10.19 -1.40
CA THR A 213 -11.80 10.45 0.02
C THR A 213 -13.00 11.36 0.13
#